data_f8300604012a2fa6d35b999035fd0256
#
_entry.id   f8300604012a2fa6d35b999035fd0256
#
_cell.length_a   1.000
_cell.length_b   1.000
_cell.length_c   1.000
_cell.angle_alpha   90.00
_cell.angle_beta   90.00
_cell.angle_gamma   90.00
#
_symmetry.space_group_name_H-M   'P 1'
#
loop_
_entity.id
_entity.type
_entity.pdbx_description
1 polymer ?
#
loop_
_entity_poly.entity_id
_entity_poly.type
_entity_poly.pdbx_seq_one_letter_code
_entity_poly.pdbx_strand_id
1 'polypeptide(L)'
;MKALRDLESTVLEPLAQALAQTRPALETARIARVLSVGNGVAQVAGFTDLHADEMVRFPNRIMGIASNLRESRAGVIVLGDTERLRPGDRVQRTGRVVDVPVGEALLGRVVDPLGRPLDEGGPIESGMRREVERPAPPIMHRAPVNLPLHTGIKAVDAAIPIGRGQRELVLGDRQTGKTSIAVDAILNQRDTGIVSIYCAIGQRASAVARVVRTLRDAGALERTIVVVGGGNDAPGLQFIAPYAATSMAEHFMQAGQDVLIVYDDLTRHARAYRELSLLLRRPPGREAYPGDIFYIHSRLLERATHLRDEHGGGSLTALPVVETQAQNISAYIPTNLISITDGQIYLSPDLFEKGHLPAIDIGASVSRVGGKAQLPAFRSVAGSLRLMYSQFEELESFARFGTQLDDETQAKLTRGTRVRAVLRQNEHRHLSTPEQIAALLAATEGLFDAIDPDNVAAAEAKVCRLVREEMSDLAGRVTDGEKLRDDDRDTLLRRMRCVLGQDRQEAGDGNA
;
A
#
# COMPACT_ATOMS: atom_id res chain seq x y z
N MET A 1 45.96 55.37 1.25
CA MET A 1 45.68 54.81 -0.10
C MET A 1 45.63 53.31 -0.11
N LYS A 2 46.40 52.54 0.65
CA LYS A 2 46.36 51.09 0.70
C LYS A 2 45.00 50.54 1.31
N ALA A 3 44.58 51.15 2.43
CA ALA A 3 43.32 50.76 3.11
C ALA A 3 42.06 51.05 2.27
N LEU A 4 42.04 52.00 1.37
CA LEU A 4 40.92 52.26 0.46
C LEU A 4 40.84 51.24 -0.68
N ARG A 5 42.00 50.77 -1.19
CA ARG A 5 42.05 49.71 -2.18
C ARG A 5 41.65 48.36 -1.60
N ASP A 6 42.01 48.08 -0.35
CA ASP A 6 41.62 46.87 0.36
C ASP A 6 40.09 46.84 0.64
N LEU A 7 39.48 47.98 0.90
CA LEU A 7 38.04 48.12 1.05
C LEU A 7 37.29 47.91 -0.28
N GLU A 8 37.85 48.43 -1.36
CA GLU A 8 37.32 48.32 -2.72
C GLU A 8 37.31 46.87 -3.19
N SER A 9 38.40 46.14 -3.04
CA SER A 9 38.52 44.75 -3.46
C SER A 9 37.80 43.76 -2.53
N THR A 10 37.73 44.03 -1.22
CA THR A 10 37.18 43.08 -0.24
C THR A 10 35.68 43.24 -0.04
N VAL A 11 35.13 44.43 -0.28
CA VAL A 11 33.70 44.71 -0.01
C VAL A 11 32.94 45.17 -1.27
N LEU A 12 33.48 46.11 -2.02
CA LEU A 12 32.76 46.71 -3.15
C LEU A 12 32.72 45.81 -4.39
N GLU A 13 33.80 45.09 -4.72
CA GLU A 13 33.82 44.17 -5.86
C GLU A 13 32.88 42.94 -5.65
N PRO A 14 32.88 42.25 -4.50
CA PRO A 14 31.91 41.19 -4.24
C PRO A 14 30.46 41.69 -4.20
N LEU A 15 30.23 42.91 -3.69
CA LEU A 15 28.89 43.50 -3.67
C LEU A 15 28.43 43.89 -5.08
N ALA A 16 29.32 44.44 -5.91
CA ALA A 16 29.04 44.78 -7.30
C ALA A 16 28.80 43.51 -8.15
N GLN A 17 29.54 42.42 -7.89
CA GLN A 17 29.29 41.10 -8.53
C GLN A 17 27.98 40.51 -8.08
N ALA A 18 27.65 40.56 -6.79
CA ALA A 18 26.34 40.08 -6.28
C ALA A 18 25.17 40.88 -6.84
N LEU A 19 25.32 42.23 -6.95
CA LEU A 19 24.33 43.10 -7.59
C LEU A 19 24.20 42.85 -9.10
N ALA A 20 25.28 42.56 -9.80
CA ALA A 20 25.27 42.26 -11.24
C ALA A 20 24.66 40.87 -11.53
N GLN A 21 24.79 39.93 -10.60
CA GLN A 21 24.16 38.61 -10.66
C GLN A 21 22.69 38.66 -10.24
N THR A 22 22.29 39.63 -9.42
CA THR A 22 20.90 39.86 -9.00
C THR A 22 20.24 40.79 -10.04
N ARG A 23 19.90 40.29 -11.20
CA ARG A 23 18.93 40.97 -12.07
C ARG A 23 17.59 40.92 -11.37
N PRO A 24 16.98 42.02 -10.88
CA PRO A 24 15.60 42.02 -10.45
C PRO A 24 14.76 41.83 -11.71
N ALA A 25 14.40 40.59 -12.00
CA ALA A 25 13.33 40.34 -12.93
C ALA A 25 12.06 40.93 -12.30
N LEU A 26 11.54 41.99 -12.87
CA LEU A 26 10.20 42.47 -12.55
C LEU A 26 9.22 41.38 -13.01
N GLU A 27 9.01 40.39 -12.16
CA GLU A 27 7.89 39.50 -12.35
C GLU A 27 6.61 40.29 -12.11
N THR A 28 5.87 40.57 -13.15
CA THR A 28 4.51 41.09 -13.04
C THR A 28 3.64 39.99 -12.48
N ALA A 29 3.56 39.89 -11.14
CA ALA A 29 2.72 38.94 -10.48
C ALA A 29 1.25 39.34 -10.70
N ARG A 30 0.48 38.51 -11.39
CA ARG A 30 -0.98 38.68 -11.49
C ARG A 30 -1.59 38.36 -10.14
N ILE A 31 -2.22 39.34 -9.50
CA ILE A 31 -2.72 39.29 -8.15
C ILE A 31 -4.25 39.26 -8.18
N ALA A 32 -4.83 38.30 -7.49
CA ALA A 32 -6.25 38.25 -7.15
C ALA A 32 -6.45 38.54 -5.65
N ARG A 33 -7.69 38.59 -5.21
CA ARG A 33 -8.08 38.78 -3.81
C ARG A 33 -8.98 37.67 -3.34
N VAL A 34 -8.82 37.26 -2.10
CA VAL A 34 -9.73 36.38 -1.40
C VAL A 34 -11.07 37.08 -1.20
N LEU A 35 -12.16 36.50 -1.65
CA LEU A 35 -13.53 36.98 -1.41
C LEU A 35 -14.10 36.37 -0.12
N SER A 36 -13.91 35.06 0.05
CA SER A 36 -14.33 34.32 1.23
C SER A 36 -13.44 33.12 1.44
N VAL A 37 -13.32 32.68 2.68
CA VAL A 37 -12.55 31.49 3.07
C VAL A 37 -13.32 30.72 4.13
N GLY A 38 -13.24 29.40 4.10
CA GLY A 38 -13.82 28.52 5.11
C GLY A 38 -13.53 27.05 4.82
N ASN A 39 -13.23 26.31 5.86
CA ASN A 39 -13.11 24.85 5.87
C ASN A 39 -12.27 24.25 4.72
N GLY A 40 -11.10 24.80 4.43
CA GLY A 40 -10.20 24.25 3.40
C GLY A 40 -10.48 24.76 1.98
N VAL A 41 -11.43 25.69 1.77
CA VAL A 41 -11.75 26.27 0.46
C VAL A 41 -11.74 27.79 0.54
N ALA A 42 -11.18 28.45 -0.49
CA ALA A 42 -11.25 29.89 -0.66
C ALA A 42 -11.91 30.25 -2.00
N GLN A 43 -12.71 31.31 -2.03
CA GLN A 43 -13.14 31.95 -3.28
C GLN A 43 -12.23 33.14 -3.55
N VAL A 44 -11.69 33.22 -4.75
CA VAL A 44 -10.79 34.30 -5.18
C VAL A 44 -11.36 34.99 -6.43
N ALA A 45 -11.10 36.29 -6.57
CA ALA A 45 -11.47 37.06 -7.75
C ALA A 45 -10.31 37.92 -8.24
N GLY A 46 -10.25 38.16 -9.53
CA GLY A 46 -9.24 39.03 -10.15
C GLY A 46 -8.28 38.28 -11.08
N PHE A 47 -8.37 36.98 -11.21
CA PHE A 47 -7.68 36.24 -12.25
C PHE A 47 -8.53 36.17 -13.52
N THR A 48 -7.93 36.44 -14.66
CA THR A 48 -8.60 36.38 -15.98
C THR A 48 -8.22 35.14 -16.78
N ASP A 49 -7.10 34.52 -16.46
CA ASP A 49 -6.46 33.46 -17.24
C ASP A 49 -5.87 32.34 -16.35
N LEU A 50 -6.50 32.11 -15.21
CA LEU A 50 -6.15 31.00 -14.31
C LEU A 50 -6.55 29.66 -14.96
N HIS A 51 -5.67 28.68 -14.93
CA HIS A 51 -5.94 27.34 -15.42
C HIS A 51 -6.46 26.41 -14.30
N ALA A 52 -7.22 25.39 -14.68
CA ALA A 52 -7.61 24.33 -13.76
C ALA A 52 -6.36 23.64 -13.23
N ASP A 53 -6.39 23.24 -11.95
CA ASP A 53 -5.31 22.58 -11.22
C ASP A 53 -4.01 23.40 -11.07
N GLU A 54 -4.05 24.69 -11.50
CA GLU A 54 -2.94 25.60 -11.29
C GLU A 54 -2.80 25.92 -9.80
N MET A 55 -1.55 25.91 -9.33
CA MET A 55 -1.20 26.25 -7.95
C MET A 55 -1.17 27.76 -7.75
N VAL A 56 -1.83 28.24 -6.72
CA VAL A 56 -1.82 29.63 -6.28
C VAL A 56 -1.19 29.76 -4.91
N ARG A 57 -0.62 30.92 -4.63
CA ARG A 57 0.05 31.22 -3.36
C ARG A 57 -0.73 32.31 -2.61
N PHE A 58 -1.12 31.98 -1.39
CA PHE A 58 -1.66 32.90 -0.41
C PHE A 58 -0.57 33.49 0.49
N PRO A 59 -0.89 34.48 1.36
CA PRO A 59 0.02 34.93 2.42
C PRO A 59 0.52 33.75 3.26
N ASN A 60 1.61 33.99 4.00
CA ASN A 60 2.23 32.99 4.88
C ASN A 60 2.68 31.71 4.16
N ARG A 61 2.93 31.76 2.84
CA ARG A 61 3.34 30.64 2.00
C ARG A 61 2.31 29.51 1.94
N ILE A 62 1.05 29.77 2.26
CA ILE A 62 -0.03 28.80 2.11
C ILE A 62 -0.29 28.62 0.60
N MET A 63 -0.36 27.37 0.16
CA MET A 63 -0.61 27.01 -1.23
C MET A 63 -2.08 26.64 -1.42
N GLY A 64 -2.56 26.74 -2.65
CA GLY A 64 -3.90 26.28 -3.02
C GLY A 64 -3.94 25.81 -4.46
N ILE A 65 -4.97 25.03 -4.79
CA ILE A 65 -5.24 24.48 -6.14
C ILE A 65 -6.48 25.15 -6.69
N ALA A 66 -6.37 25.75 -7.86
CA ALA A 66 -7.52 26.29 -8.60
C ALA A 66 -8.38 25.15 -9.14
N SER A 67 -9.62 25.04 -8.66
CA SER A 67 -10.47 23.90 -8.96
C SER A 67 -11.75 24.28 -9.73
N ASN A 68 -12.50 25.24 -9.24
CA ASN A 68 -13.79 25.61 -9.83
C ASN A 68 -13.70 27.00 -10.47
N LEU A 69 -13.39 27.03 -11.78
CA LEU A 69 -13.17 28.27 -12.53
C LEU A 69 -14.51 28.82 -13.07
N ARG A 70 -14.74 30.12 -12.86
CA ARG A 70 -15.83 30.91 -13.44
C ARG A 70 -15.25 32.21 -14.01
N GLU A 71 -15.97 32.89 -14.86
CA GLU A 71 -15.47 34.12 -15.57
C GLU A 71 -14.80 35.16 -14.66
N SER A 72 -15.36 35.42 -13.47
CA SER A 72 -14.84 36.45 -12.54
C SER A 72 -14.32 35.91 -11.21
N ARG A 73 -14.47 34.62 -10.96
CA ARG A 73 -14.16 33.98 -9.66
C ARG A 73 -13.61 32.59 -9.84
N ALA A 74 -12.74 32.18 -8.95
CA ALA A 74 -12.26 30.81 -8.86
C ALA A 74 -12.45 30.24 -7.46
N GLY A 75 -12.90 29.00 -7.37
CA GLY A 75 -12.83 28.20 -6.14
C GLY A 75 -11.44 27.57 -6.02
N VAL A 76 -10.82 27.76 -4.90
CA VAL A 76 -9.46 27.27 -4.62
C VAL A 76 -9.49 26.34 -3.43
N ILE A 77 -8.98 25.14 -3.60
CA ILE A 77 -8.74 24.18 -2.52
C ILE A 77 -7.46 24.62 -1.81
N VAL A 78 -7.55 24.91 -0.52
CA VAL A 78 -6.41 25.39 0.28
C VAL A 78 -5.62 24.21 0.82
N LEU A 79 -4.30 24.23 0.62
CA LEU A 79 -3.35 23.20 1.06
C LEU A 79 -2.62 23.63 2.34
N GLY A 80 -3.39 23.99 3.35
CA GLY A 80 -2.87 24.47 4.63
C GLY A 80 -3.95 25.04 5.53
N ASP A 81 -3.51 25.68 6.61
CA ASP A 81 -4.39 26.24 7.63
C ASP A 81 -5.17 27.46 7.08
N THR A 82 -6.47 27.30 6.95
CA THR A 82 -7.39 28.36 6.48
C THR A 82 -7.67 29.43 7.53
N GLU A 83 -7.42 29.18 8.81
CA GLU A 83 -7.67 30.17 9.90
C GLU A 83 -6.76 31.40 9.77
N ARG A 84 -5.64 31.26 9.06
CA ARG A 84 -4.68 32.34 8.78
C ARG A 84 -5.03 33.18 7.58
N LEU A 85 -6.09 32.84 6.83
CA LEU A 85 -6.54 33.57 5.66
C LEU A 85 -7.75 34.45 5.96
N ARG A 86 -7.77 35.63 5.34
CA ARG A 86 -8.86 36.61 5.53
C ARG A 86 -9.39 37.09 4.19
N PRO A 87 -10.67 37.45 4.08
CA PRO A 87 -11.19 38.20 2.94
C PRO A 87 -10.37 39.46 2.69
N GLY A 88 -10.03 39.72 1.41
CA GLY A 88 -9.16 40.82 1.00
C GLY A 88 -7.68 40.45 0.83
N ASP A 89 -7.25 39.31 1.35
CA ASP A 89 -5.86 38.86 1.19
C ASP A 89 -5.47 38.70 -0.27
N ARG A 90 -4.18 38.97 -0.56
CA ARG A 90 -3.63 38.87 -1.91
C ARG A 90 -3.33 37.43 -2.25
N VAL A 91 -3.72 36.99 -3.44
CA VAL A 91 -3.41 35.66 -3.99
C VAL A 91 -2.59 35.82 -5.27
N GLN A 92 -1.51 35.08 -5.38
CA GLN A 92 -0.62 35.12 -6.54
C GLN A 92 -0.72 33.83 -7.34
N ARG A 93 -0.70 33.93 -8.66
CA ARG A 93 -0.50 32.77 -9.53
C ARG A 93 0.94 32.29 -9.43
N THR A 94 1.12 30.99 -9.57
CA THR A 94 2.45 30.40 -9.66
C THR A 94 2.83 30.00 -11.09
N GLY A 95 1.84 29.90 -11.99
CA GLY A 95 2.03 29.39 -13.36
C GLY A 95 2.40 27.89 -13.40
N ARG A 96 2.26 27.19 -12.29
CA ARG A 96 2.63 25.76 -12.14
C ARG A 96 1.47 24.99 -11.57
N VAL A 97 1.37 23.73 -11.94
CA VAL A 97 0.50 22.74 -11.27
C VAL A 97 1.14 22.24 -9.98
N VAL A 98 0.38 21.54 -9.15
CA VAL A 98 0.94 20.96 -7.91
C VAL A 98 2.00 19.93 -8.27
N ASP A 99 3.16 20.09 -7.69
CA ASP A 99 4.32 19.20 -7.86
C ASP A 99 4.93 18.82 -6.50
N VAL A 100 5.64 17.69 -6.49
CA VAL A 100 6.32 17.15 -5.31
C VAL A 100 7.78 16.83 -5.62
N PRO A 101 8.67 16.91 -4.63
CA PRO A 101 10.04 16.41 -4.78
C PRO A 101 10.00 14.89 -5.01
N VAL A 102 10.91 14.38 -5.82
CA VAL A 102 11.07 12.95 -6.09
C VAL A 102 12.55 12.56 -6.04
N GLY A 103 12.84 11.28 -5.81
CA GLY A 103 14.20 10.76 -5.81
C GLY A 103 14.61 10.13 -4.49
N GLU A 104 15.83 9.62 -4.45
CA GLU A 104 16.38 8.85 -3.32
C GLU A 104 16.46 9.64 -2.00
N ALA A 105 16.55 10.98 -2.08
CA ALA A 105 16.55 11.84 -0.89
C ALA A 105 15.27 11.72 -0.03
N LEU A 106 14.22 11.08 -0.55
CA LEU A 106 12.98 10.81 0.17
C LEU A 106 12.99 9.46 0.91
N LEU A 107 13.91 8.56 0.60
CA LEU A 107 13.99 7.27 1.27
C LEU A 107 14.30 7.45 2.75
N GLY A 108 13.60 6.72 3.60
CA GLY A 108 13.71 6.82 5.04
C GLY A 108 13.00 8.03 5.67
N ARG A 109 12.34 8.89 4.86
CA ARG A 109 11.78 10.15 5.32
C ARG A 109 10.26 10.08 5.54
N VAL A 110 9.80 10.92 6.45
CA VAL A 110 8.37 11.17 6.69
C VAL A 110 8.05 12.57 6.20
N VAL A 111 7.15 12.68 5.23
CA VAL A 111 6.81 13.93 4.54
C VAL A 111 5.32 14.19 4.49
N ASP A 112 4.95 15.45 4.30
CA ASP A 112 3.59 15.82 3.96
C ASP A 112 3.31 15.66 2.45
N PRO A 113 2.05 15.83 1.98
CA PRO A 113 1.70 15.69 0.58
C PRO A 113 2.33 16.73 -0.38
N LEU A 114 2.99 17.75 0.13
CA LEU A 114 3.77 18.72 -0.64
C LEU A 114 5.28 18.41 -0.64
N GLY A 115 5.67 17.32 0.04
CA GLY A 115 7.06 16.89 0.20
C GLY A 115 7.83 17.66 1.27
N ARG A 116 7.13 18.34 2.19
CA ARG A 116 7.78 19.00 3.34
C ARG A 116 8.08 17.96 4.43
N PRO A 117 9.29 17.99 5.04
CA PRO A 117 9.63 17.02 6.07
C PRO A 117 8.76 17.21 7.32
N LEU A 118 8.30 16.08 7.88
CA LEU A 118 7.59 15.98 9.16
C LEU A 118 8.47 15.29 10.22
N ASP A 119 9.61 14.78 9.80
CA ASP A 119 10.64 14.18 10.64
C ASP A 119 11.74 15.19 11.02
N GLU A 120 12.70 14.77 11.84
CA GLU A 120 13.82 15.58 12.28
C GLU A 120 15.01 15.56 11.29
N GLY A 121 14.85 14.97 10.11
CA GLY A 121 15.91 14.74 9.12
C GLY A 121 16.34 15.99 8.32
N GLY A 122 15.85 17.20 8.67
CA GLY A 122 16.16 18.43 7.96
C GLY A 122 15.49 18.57 6.58
N PRO A 123 15.80 19.63 5.82
CA PRO A 123 15.25 19.87 4.50
C PRO A 123 15.57 18.74 3.51
N ILE A 124 14.66 18.46 2.60
CA ILE A 124 14.85 17.47 1.53
C ILE A 124 15.41 18.18 0.32
N GLU A 125 16.68 17.93 0.02
CA GLU A 125 17.36 18.45 -1.15
C GLU A 125 17.15 17.51 -2.33
N SER A 126 16.01 17.66 -3.02
CA SER A 126 15.74 16.98 -4.27
C SER A 126 15.89 17.94 -5.44
N GLY A 127 16.78 17.61 -6.36
CA GLY A 127 16.96 18.35 -7.61
C GLY A 127 15.82 18.18 -8.61
N MET A 128 14.91 17.23 -8.40
CA MET A 128 13.80 16.92 -9.30
C MET A 128 12.44 17.03 -8.61
N ARG A 129 11.47 17.55 -9.37
CA ARG A 129 10.08 17.60 -8.95
C ARG A 129 9.20 17.00 -10.03
N ARG A 130 8.09 16.40 -9.64
CA ARG A 130 7.09 15.83 -10.54
C ARG A 130 5.70 16.36 -10.22
N GLU A 131 4.90 16.56 -11.24
CA GLU A 131 3.50 16.89 -11.11
C GLU A 131 2.76 15.79 -10.34
N VAL A 132 1.87 16.18 -9.45
CA VAL A 132 1.08 15.28 -8.61
C VAL A 132 0.04 14.54 -9.46
N GLU A 133 -0.61 15.24 -10.40
CA GLU A 133 -1.55 14.66 -11.34
C GLU A 133 -0.89 14.39 -12.67
N ARG A 134 -0.92 13.13 -13.08
CA ARG A 134 -0.33 12.65 -14.33
C ARG A 134 -1.19 11.56 -14.94
N PRO A 135 -1.24 11.43 -16.26
CA PRO A 135 -1.90 10.31 -16.91
C PRO A 135 -1.19 8.99 -16.57
N ALA A 136 -1.97 7.92 -16.46
CA ALA A 136 -1.45 6.58 -16.31
C ALA A 136 -0.61 6.17 -17.55
N PRO A 137 0.38 5.26 -17.38
CA PRO A 137 1.13 4.74 -18.52
C PRO A 137 0.20 4.12 -19.57
N PRO A 138 0.43 4.39 -20.88
CA PRO A 138 -0.36 3.82 -21.95
C PRO A 138 -0.35 2.29 -21.95
N ILE A 139 -1.38 1.65 -22.49
CA ILE A 139 -1.52 0.19 -22.55
C ILE A 139 -0.29 -0.46 -23.22
N MET A 140 0.23 0.15 -24.28
CA MET A 140 1.38 -0.38 -25.02
C MET A 140 2.69 -0.39 -24.22
N HIS A 141 2.78 0.41 -23.14
CA HIS A 141 3.95 0.47 -22.26
C HIS A 141 3.89 -0.56 -21.14
N ARG A 142 2.75 -1.25 -20.97
CA ARG A 142 2.52 -2.19 -19.86
C ARG A 142 3.00 -3.58 -20.21
N ALA A 143 3.68 -4.22 -19.27
CA ALA A 143 4.01 -5.64 -19.28
C ALA A 143 2.94 -6.46 -18.56
N PRO A 144 2.83 -7.77 -18.84
CA PRO A 144 1.96 -8.65 -18.07
C PRO A 144 2.45 -8.81 -16.62
N VAL A 145 1.49 -8.97 -15.69
CA VAL A 145 1.78 -9.22 -14.28
C VAL A 145 2.03 -10.72 -14.08
N ASN A 146 3.28 -11.12 -13.97
CA ASN A 146 3.71 -12.52 -13.85
C ASN A 146 4.81 -12.76 -12.81
N LEU A 147 5.35 -11.69 -12.20
CA LEU A 147 6.34 -11.78 -11.14
C LEU A 147 5.64 -11.66 -9.78
N PRO A 148 5.94 -12.53 -8.79
CA PRO A 148 5.31 -12.44 -7.48
C PRO A 148 5.80 -11.24 -6.66
N LEU A 149 4.88 -10.66 -5.87
CA LEU A 149 5.20 -9.82 -4.75
C LEU A 149 4.82 -10.61 -3.48
N HIS A 150 5.82 -11.17 -2.80
CA HIS A 150 5.58 -11.92 -1.58
C HIS A 150 5.29 -10.96 -0.42
N THR A 151 4.20 -11.22 0.29
CA THR A 151 3.82 -10.44 1.48
C THR A 151 4.39 -11.00 2.77
N GLY A 152 4.87 -12.25 2.72
CA GLY A 152 5.31 -13.00 3.91
C GLY A 152 4.14 -13.50 4.75
N ILE A 153 2.89 -13.29 4.32
CA ILE A 153 1.66 -13.72 4.97
C ILE A 153 1.14 -14.97 4.26
N LYS A 154 1.16 -16.11 4.94
CA LYS A 154 0.79 -17.42 4.36
C LYS A 154 -0.57 -17.41 3.66
N ALA A 155 -1.58 -16.83 4.31
CA ALA A 155 -2.93 -16.79 3.77
C ALA A 155 -3.02 -15.97 2.48
N VAL A 156 -2.26 -14.87 2.37
CA VAL A 156 -2.20 -14.03 1.17
C VAL A 156 -1.42 -14.74 0.07
N ASP A 157 -0.17 -15.07 0.35
CA ASP A 157 0.76 -15.62 -0.65
C ASP A 157 0.24 -16.96 -1.25
N ALA A 158 -0.48 -17.76 -0.44
CA ALA A 158 -1.06 -19.03 -0.88
C ALA A 158 -2.39 -18.87 -1.61
N ALA A 159 -3.34 -18.13 -1.03
CA ALA A 159 -4.71 -18.12 -1.54
C ALA A 159 -5.05 -16.91 -2.41
N ILE A 160 -4.36 -15.79 -2.21
CA ILE A 160 -4.66 -14.50 -2.87
C ILE A 160 -3.35 -13.88 -3.36
N PRO A 161 -2.59 -14.57 -4.23
CA PRO A 161 -1.25 -14.11 -4.62
C PRO A 161 -1.29 -12.76 -5.31
N ILE A 162 -0.32 -11.92 -4.97
CA ILE A 162 -0.14 -10.58 -5.51
C ILE A 162 1.04 -10.58 -6.48
N GLY A 163 0.85 -9.99 -7.64
CA GLY A 163 1.92 -9.81 -8.63
C GLY A 163 2.46 -8.38 -8.63
N ARG A 164 3.71 -8.22 -9.04
CA ARG A 164 4.33 -6.90 -9.21
C ARG A 164 3.63 -6.12 -10.30
N GLY A 165 3.14 -4.93 -9.95
CA GLY A 165 2.30 -4.10 -10.81
C GLY A 165 0.80 -4.32 -10.68
N GLN A 166 0.36 -5.20 -9.78
CA GLN A 166 -1.05 -5.46 -9.49
C GLN A 166 -1.62 -4.43 -8.51
N ARG A 167 -2.95 -4.26 -8.57
CA ARG A 167 -3.73 -3.47 -7.62
C ARG A 167 -4.58 -4.41 -6.79
N GLU A 168 -4.23 -4.64 -5.55
CA GLU A 168 -4.97 -5.54 -4.65
C GLU A 168 -5.60 -4.76 -3.51
N LEU A 169 -6.93 -4.78 -3.43
CA LEU A 169 -7.70 -4.04 -2.43
C LEU A 169 -7.69 -4.77 -1.10
N VAL A 170 -7.39 -4.07 -0.01
CA VAL A 170 -7.54 -4.58 1.36
C VAL A 170 -8.78 -3.94 1.97
N LEU A 171 -9.82 -4.74 2.24
CA LEU A 171 -11.08 -4.23 2.77
C LEU A 171 -11.54 -4.99 4.01
N GLY A 172 -12.30 -4.31 4.87
CA GLY A 172 -12.86 -4.86 6.10
C GLY A 172 -13.30 -3.77 7.05
N ASP A 173 -13.99 -4.14 8.11
CA ASP A 173 -14.48 -3.22 9.13
C ASP A 173 -13.34 -2.60 9.95
N ARG A 174 -13.66 -1.63 10.80
CA ARG A 174 -12.67 -1.01 11.69
C ARG A 174 -12.00 -2.05 12.58
N GLN A 175 -10.70 -1.88 12.80
CA GLN A 175 -9.89 -2.70 13.71
C GLN A 175 -9.82 -4.21 13.34
N THR A 176 -10.06 -4.59 12.10
CA THR A 176 -9.91 -5.97 11.61
C THR A 176 -8.49 -6.34 11.18
N GLY A 177 -7.51 -5.44 11.31
CA GLY A 177 -6.11 -5.71 10.96
C GLY A 177 -5.67 -5.25 9.56
N LYS A 178 -6.45 -4.39 8.86
CA LYS A 178 -6.10 -3.89 7.50
C LYS A 178 -4.71 -3.24 7.44
N THR A 179 -4.45 -2.33 8.37
CA THR A 179 -3.14 -1.65 8.46
C THR A 179 -2.03 -2.64 8.76
N SER A 180 -2.27 -3.66 9.60
CA SER A 180 -1.28 -4.70 9.92
C SER A 180 -0.88 -5.49 8.67
N ILE A 181 -1.86 -5.94 7.86
CA ILE A 181 -1.59 -6.61 6.56
C ILE A 181 -0.71 -5.73 5.65
N ALA A 182 -1.06 -4.44 5.54
CA ALA A 182 -0.33 -3.51 4.69
C ALA A 182 1.10 -3.24 5.20
N VAL A 183 1.27 -3.11 6.52
CA VAL A 183 2.59 -2.92 7.15
C VAL A 183 3.42 -4.19 7.02
N ASP A 184 2.84 -5.36 7.25
CA ASP A 184 3.53 -6.66 7.08
C ASP A 184 4.01 -6.84 5.63
N ALA A 185 3.19 -6.47 4.64
CA ALA A 185 3.62 -6.50 3.25
C ALA A 185 4.85 -5.59 3.00
N ILE A 186 4.92 -4.41 3.61
CA ILE A 186 6.10 -3.52 3.54
C ILE A 186 7.30 -4.14 4.25
N LEU A 187 7.12 -4.66 5.46
CA LEU A 187 8.19 -5.26 6.25
C LEU A 187 8.86 -6.42 5.51
N ASN A 188 8.08 -7.21 4.78
CA ASN A 188 8.60 -8.32 3.99
C ASN A 188 9.44 -7.86 2.78
N GLN A 189 9.35 -6.58 2.36
CA GLN A 189 10.16 -6.05 1.25
C GLN A 189 11.55 -5.56 1.69
N ARG A 190 11.86 -5.53 2.97
CA ARG A 190 13.12 -4.97 3.51
C ARG A 190 14.37 -5.45 2.77
N ASP A 191 14.46 -6.76 2.50
CA ASP A 191 15.64 -7.40 1.93
C ASP A 191 15.48 -7.74 0.44
N THR A 192 14.39 -7.32 -0.21
CA THR A 192 14.06 -7.67 -1.61
C THR A 192 14.51 -6.63 -2.64
N GLY A 193 15.00 -5.47 -2.19
CA GLY A 193 15.33 -4.35 -3.07
C GLY A 193 14.13 -3.51 -3.51
N ILE A 194 12.90 -3.90 -3.18
CA ILE A 194 11.68 -3.15 -3.51
C ILE A 194 11.61 -1.88 -2.66
N VAL A 195 11.27 -0.76 -3.28
CA VAL A 195 11.00 0.50 -2.60
C VAL A 195 9.56 0.50 -2.11
N SER A 196 9.34 0.86 -0.86
CA SER A 196 7.99 0.92 -0.29
C SER A 196 7.54 2.35 -0.06
N ILE A 197 6.25 2.62 -0.26
CA ILE A 197 5.64 3.91 0.08
C ILE A 197 4.40 3.65 0.93
N TYR A 198 4.38 4.23 2.13
CA TYR A 198 3.19 4.20 2.99
C TYR A 198 2.53 5.57 2.98
N CYS A 199 1.34 5.65 2.37
CA CYS A 199 0.54 6.87 2.30
C CYS A 199 -0.56 6.83 3.36
N ALA A 200 -0.37 7.55 4.47
CA ALA A 200 -1.35 7.73 5.52
C ALA A 200 -2.32 8.86 5.17
N ILE A 201 -3.61 8.54 5.03
CA ILE A 201 -4.65 9.51 4.63
C ILE A 201 -5.66 9.66 5.75
N GLY A 202 -5.77 10.85 6.32
CA GLY A 202 -6.70 11.15 7.40
C GLY A 202 -6.45 10.36 8.69
N GLN A 203 -5.29 9.75 8.86
CA GLN A 203 -4.93 8.97 10.04
C GLN A 203 -4.60 9.87 11.24
N ARG A 204 -4.78 9.33 12.44
CA ARG A 204 -4.35 10.02 13.67
C ARG A 204 -2.82 10.01 13.75
N ALA A 205 -2.23 11.10 14.22
CA ALA A 205 -0.77 11.21 14.39
C ALA A 205 -0.17 10.05 15.21
N SER A 206 -0.88 9.59 16.26
CA SER A 206 -0.44 8.45 17.07
C SER A 206 -0.42 7.12 16.31
N ALA A 207 -1.33 6.92 15.35
CA ALA A 207 -1.35 5.73 14.51
C ALA A 207 -0.18 5.75 13.51
N VAL A 208 0.04 6.90 12.87
CA VAL A 208 1.18 7.08 11.95
C VAL A 208 2.51 6.90 12.70
N ALA A 209 2.65 7.50 13.89
CA ALA A 209 3.86 7.35 14.70
C ALA A 209 4.15 5.89 15.07
N ARG A 210 3.10 5.09 15.32
CA ARG A 210 3.24 3.64 15.57
C ARG A 210 3.78 2.92 14.33
N VAL A 211 3.20 3.17 13.15
CA VAL A 211 3.67 2.55 11.90
C VAL A 211 5.12 2.93 11.63
N VAL A 212 5.48 4.23 11.72
CA VAL A 212 6.86 4.70 11.52
C VAL A 212 7.82 4.02 12.49
N ARG A 213 7.42 3.85 13.76
CA ARG A 213 8.24 3.14 14.76
C ARG A 213 8.42 1.68 14.36
N THR A 214 7.34 0.96 14.02
CA THR A 214 7.41 -0.44 13.58
C THR A 214 8.34 -0.62 12.38
N LEU A 215 8.23 0.24 11.36
CA LEU A 215 9.10 0.21 10.19
C LEU A 215 10.57 0.49 10.54
N ARG A 216 10.81 1.44 11.47
CA ARG A 216 12.16 1.78 11.96
C ARG A 216 12.77 0.63 12.75
N ASP A 217 12.05 0.09 13.72
CA ASP A 217 12.53 -0.98 14.61
C ASP A 217 12.85 -2.26 13.82
N ALA A 218 12.13 -2.50 12.71
CA ALA A 218 12.39 -3.61 11.80
C ALA A 218 13.46 -3.31 10.72
N GLY A 219 14.00 -2.09 10.64
CA GLY A 219 14.96 -1.70 9.61
C GLY A 219 14.36 -1.50 8.21
N ALA A 220 13.04 -1.53 8.05
CA ALA A 220 12.37 -1.36 6.78
C ALA A 220 12.18 0.11 6.37
N LEU A 221 12.33 1.05 7.33
CA LEU A 221 12.13 2.46 7.06
C LEU A 221 13.15 3.01 6.05
N GLU A 222 14.39 2.50 6.04
CA GLU A 222 15.46 2.98 5.15
C GLU A 222 15.11 2.95 3.67
N ARG A 223 14.27 2.01 3.25
CA ARG A 223 13.75 1.88 1.88
C ARG A 223 12.27 2.25 1.76
N THR A 224 11.73 2.94 2.77
CA THR A 224 10.31 3.32 2.81
C THR A 224 10.18 4.85 2.86
N ILE A 225 9.29 5.39 2.03
CA ILE A 225 8.84 6.78 2.09
C ILE A 225 7.48 6.79 2.80
N VAL A 226 7.33 7.63 3.82
CA VAL A 226 6.05 7.80 4.51
C VAL A 226 5.45 9.15 4.15
N VAL A 227 4.31 9.15 3.47
CA VAL A 227 3.58 10.36 3.08
C VAL A 227 2.35 10.51 3.98
N VAL A 228 2.23 11.63 4.68
CA VAL A 228 1.19 11.82 5.70
C VAL A 228 0.30 13.01 5.38
N GLY A 229 -0.95 12.73 5.00
CA GLY A 229 -2.05 13.69 5.06
C GLY A 229 -2.87 13.42 6.32
N GLY A 230 -2.53 14.08 7.42
CA GLY A 230 -3.08 13.79 8.75
C GLY A 230 -4.57 14.07 8.90
N GLY A 231 -5.22 13.47 9.91
CA GLY A 231 -6.64 13.66 10.18
C GLY A 231 -7.02 15.06 10.64
N ASN A 232 -6.04 15.84 11.12
CA ASN A 232 -6.22 17.25 11.52
C ASN A 232 -5.79 18.23 10.41
N ASP A 233 -5.24 17.72 9.31
CA ASP A 233 -4.82 18.56 8.19
C ASP A 233 -6.01 19.00 7.36
N ALA A 234 -5.82 20.10 6.62
CA ALA A 234 -6.83 20.60 5.69
C ALA A 234 -7.29 19.48 4.72
N PRO A 235 -8.59 19.37 4.40
CA PRO A 235 -9.10 18.36 3.48
C PRO A 235 -8.37 18.31 2.13
N GLY A 236 -7.84 19.45 1.67
CA GLY A 236 -7.03 19.53 0.45
C GLY A 236 -5.74 18.71 0.52
N LEU A 237 -5.06 18.69 1.67
CA LEU A 237 -3.86 17.86 1.86
C LEU A 237 -4.20 16.37 1.87
N GLN A 238 -5.30 15.99 2.53
CA GLN A 238 -5.76 14.60 2.51
C GLN A 238 -6.16 14.14 1.10
N PHE A 239 -6.74 15.05 0.30
CA PHE A 239 -7.12 14.77 -1.08
C PHE A 239 -5.92 14.56 -1.99
N ILE A 240 -4.87 15.39 -1.91
CA ILE A 240 -3.71 15.23 -2.79
C ILE A 240 -2.72 14.16 -2.33
N ALA A 241 -2.79 13.69 -1.07
CA ALA A 241 -1.83 12.76 -0.49
C ALA A 241 -1.59 11.49 -1.34
N PRO A 242 -2.60 10.74 -1.78
CA PRO A 242 -2.37 9.54 -2.58
C PRO A 242 -1.76 9.85 -3.96
N TYR A 243 -2.12 10.97 -4.58
CA TYR A 243 -1.53 11.37 -5.86
C TYR A 243 -0.07 11.77 -5.71
N ALA A 244 0.27 12.51 -4.65
CA ALA A 244 1.63 12.90 -4.32
C ALA A 244 2.52 11.66 -4.07
N ALA A 245 2.04 10.73 -3.26
CA ALA A 245 2.71 9.45 -3.00
C ALA A 245 2.91 8.64 -4.29
N THR A 246 1.90 8.60 -5.17
CA THR A 246 2.00 7.91 -6.46
C THR A 246 3.06 8.56 -7.37
N SER A 247 3.15 9.90 -7.41
CA SER A 247 4.17 10.59 -8.21
C SER A 247 5.59 10.33 -7.70
N MET A 248 5.76 10.18 -6.37
CA MET A 248 7.02 9.74 -5.78
C MET A 248 7.33 8.30 -6.16
N ALA A 249 6.33 7.40 -6.15
CA ALA A 249 6.46 5.99 -6.53
C ALA A 249 6.84 5.82 -8.01
N GLU A 250 6.18 6.55 -8.90
CA GLU A 250 6.44 6.49 -10.35
C GLU A 250 7.88 6.89 -10.71
N HIS A 251 8.53 7.70 -9.91
CA HIS A 251 9.93 8.05 -10.13
C HIS A 251 10.81 6.79 -10.10
N PHE A 252 10.64 5.95 -9.10
CA PHE A 252 11.39 4.70 -8.94
C PHE A 252 10.97 3.66 -9.98
N MET A 253 9.67 3.51 -10.24
CA MET A 253 9.15 2.60 -11.25
C MET A 253 9.75 2.91 -12.64
N GLN A 254 9.80 4.19 -13.04
CA GLN A 254 10.38 4.61 -14.32
C GLN A 254 11.91 4.51 -14.36
N ALA A 255 12.56 4.45 -13.19
CA ALA A 255 13.99 4.16 -13.07
C ALA A 255 14.30 2.65 -13.07
N GLY A 256 13.32 1.80 -13.35
CA GLY A 256 13.49 0.34 -13.43
C GLY A 256 13.41 -0.38 -12.08
N GLN A 257 12.94 0.29 -11.02
CA GLN A 257 12.79 -0.33 -9.71
C GLN A 257 11.37 -0.83 -9.50
N ASP A 258 11.23 -1.88 -8.70
CA ASP A 258 9.93 -2.34 -8.22
C ASP A 258 9.52 -1.53 -6.99
N VAL A 259 8.24 -1.15 -6.96
CA VAL A 259 7.68 -0.30 -5.91
C VAL A 259 6.41 -0.91 -5.36
N LEU A 260 6.27 -0.90 -4.03
CA LEU A 260 5.03 -1.21 -3.32
C LEU A 260 4.46 0.08 -2.72
N ILE A 261 3.24 0.44 -3.08
CA ILE A 261 2.54 1.57 -2.47
C ILE A 261 1.30 1.13 -1.71
N VAL A 262 1.16 1.62 -0.48
CA VAL A 262 -0.02 1.42 0.38
C VAL A 262 -0.76 2.73 0.52
N TYR A 263 -2.08 2.72 0.32
CA TYR A 263 -2.97 3.87 0.59
C TYR A 263 -3.87 3.57 1.78
N ASP A 264 -3.52 4.05 2.97
CA ASP A 264 -4.26 3.81 4.21
C ASP A 264 -4.92 5.10 4.76
N ASP A 265 -6.23 5.40 4.47
CA ASP A 265 -7.16 4.63 3.65
C ASP A 265 -7.89 5.51 2.61
N LEU A 266 -8.33 4.90 1.54
CA LEU A 266 -9.07 5.58 0.48
C LEU A 266 -10.52 5.95 0.85
N THR A 267 -11.09 5.39 1.93
CA THR A 267 -12.38 5.83 2.46
C THR A 267 -12.29 7.26 2.98
N ARG A 268 -11.20 7.58 3.66
CA ARG A 268 -10.95 8.94 4.16
C ARG A 268 -10.63 9.90 3.03
N HIS A 269 -9.86 9.46 2.04
CA HIS A 269 -9.65 10.21 0.81
C HIS A 269 -10.98 10.59 0.14
N ALA A 270 -11.87 9.61 -0.04
CA ALA A 270 -13.19 9.85 -0.62
C ALA A 270 -14.03 10.85 0.22
N ARG A 271 -13.97 10.76 1.56
CA ARG A 271 -14.65 11.71 2.46
C ARG A 271 -14.10 13.12 2.32
N ALA A 272 -12.77 13.28 2.26
CA ALA A 272 -12.14 14.58 2.04
C ALA A 272 -12.57 15.19 0.69
N TYR A 273 -12.62 14.39 -0.37
CA TYR A 273 -13.09 14.85 -1.68
C TYR A 273 -14.57 15.22 -1.68
N ARG A 274 -15.42 14.46 -0.98
CA ARG A 274 -16.84 14.80 -0.80
C ARG A 274 -16.99 16.14 -0.09
N GLU A 275 -16.27 16.37 1.00
CA GLU A 275 -16.27 17.61 1.74
C GLU A 275 -15.88 18.80 0.86
N LEU A 276 -14.74 18.71 0.18
CA LEU A 276 -14.27 19.74 -0.75
C LEU A 276 -15.28 20.03 -1.86
N SER A 277 -15.89 19.00 -2.44
CA SER A 277 -16.87 19.16 -3.51
C SER A 277 -18.15 19.88 -3.05
N LEU A 278 -18.64 19.54 -1.85
CA LEU A 278 -19.79 20.23 -1.26
C LEU A 278 -19.47 21.69 -0.94
N LEU A 279 -18.30 21.99 -0.40
CA LEU A 279 -17.84 23.34 -0.11
C LEU A 279 -17.66 24.17 -1.39
N LEU A 280 -17.22 23.55 -2.49
CA LEU A 280 -17.16 24.14 -3.83
C LEU A 280 -18.53 24.23 -4.53
N ARG A 281 -19.61 23.80 -3.85
CA ARG A 281 -20.99 23.78 -4.38
C ARG A 281 -21.15 22.96 -5.65
N ARG A 282 -20.43 21.83 -5.75
CA ARG A 282 -20.67 20.85 -6.81
C ARG A 282 -21.90 20.01 -6.45
N PRO A 283 -22.74 19.62 -7.43
CA PRO A 283 -23.93 18.83 -7.15
C PRO A 283 -23.56 17.46 -6.58
N PRO A 284 -24.17 17.03 -5.47
CA PRO A 284 -23.92 15.72 -4.88
C PRO A 284 -24.66 14.63 -5.67
N GLY A 285 -24.03 13.43 -5.75
CA GLY A 285 -24.61 12.21 -6.24
C GLY A 285 -24.97 11.22 -5.11
N ARG A 286 -24.79 9.91 -5.36
CA ARG A 286 -25.06 8.84 -4.40
C ARG A 286 -24.24 9.03 -3.11
N GLU A 287 -24.86 8.87 -1.95
CA GLU A 287 -24.26 9.06 -0.61
C GLU A 287 -23.56 10.44 -0.44
N ALA A 288 -24.07 11.46 -1.14
CA ALA A 288 -23.50 12.80 -1.23
C ALA A 288 -22.06 12.88 -1.80
N TYR A 289 -21.55 11.83 -2.42
CA TYR A 289 -20.32 11.89 -3.17
C TYR A 289 -20.54 12.57 -4.53
N PRO A 290 -19.55 13.33 -5.04
CA PRO A 290 -19.64 13.88 -6.39
C PRO A 290 -19.64 12.77 -7.45
N GLY A 291 -20.29 13.02 -8.59
CA GLY A 291 -20.48 12.01 -9.64
C GLY A 291 -19.20 11.49 -10.27
N ASP A 292 -18.09 12.23 -10.12
CA ASP A 292 -16.77 11.88 -10.65
C ASP A 292 -15.88 11.08 -9.65
N ILE A 293 -16.40 10.68 -8.50
CA ILE A 293 -15.62 9.95 -7.49
C ILE A 293 -15.00 8.65 -8.03
N PHE A 294 -15.70 7.95 -8.91
CA PHE A 294 -15.17 6.77 -9.59
C PHE A 294 -13.93 7.12 -10.43
N TYR A 295 -14.02 8.20 -11.21
CA TYR A 295 -12.91 8.68 -12.04
C TYR A 295 -11.69 9.10 -11.20
N ILE A 296 -11.92 9.74 -10.06
CA ILE A 296 -10.88 10.15 -9.11
C ILE A 296 -10.04 8.93 -8.64
N HIS A 297 -10.70 7.85 -8.24
CA HIS A 297 -10.01 6.63 -7.82
C HIS A 297 -9.42 5.84 -8.99
N SER A 298 -10.13 5.77 -10.12
CA SER A 298 -9.68 5.06 -11.30
C SER A 298 -8.37 5.65 -11.85
N ARG A 299 -8.31 6.98 -12.07
CA ARG A 299 -7.10 7.65 -12.57
C ARG A 299 -5.91 7.55 -11.61
N LEU A 300 -6.16 7.44 -10.29
CA LEU A 300 -5.11 7.19 -9.30
C LEU A 300 -4.55 5.77 -9.43
N LEU A 301 -5.42 4.77 -9.38
CA LEU A 301 -5.03 3.37 -9.31
C LEU A 301 -4.54 2.82 -10.64
N GLU A 302 -5.00 3.36 -11.78
CA GLU A 302 -4.50 2.99 -13.11
C GLU A 302 -3.03 3.37 -13.35
N ARG A 303 -2.45 4.22 -12.51
CA ARG A 303 -1.01 4.54 -12.52
C ARG A 303 -0.15 3.39 -12.01
N ALA A 304 -0.72 2.49 -11.20
CA ALA A 304 -0.06 1.25 -10.76
C ALA A 304 -0.07 0.22 -11.91
N THR A 305 1.11 -0.24 -12.29
CA THR A 305 1.33 -1.16 -13.42
C THR A 305 2.74 -1.73 -13.39
N HIS A 306 2.99 -2.73 -14.22
CA HIS A 306 4.32 -3.20 -14.59
C HIS A 306 4.68 -2.62 -15.97
N LEU A 307 5.83 -1.97 -16.08
CA LEU A 307 6.32 -1.40 -17.34
C LEU A 307 7.12 -2.44 -18.13
N ARG A 308 7.07 -2.34 -19.46
CA ARG A 308 7.99 -3.10 -20.33
C ARG A 308 9.41 -2.59 -20.17
N ASP A 309 10.39 -3.44 -20.43
CA ASP A 309 11.83 -3.12 -20.33
C ASP A 309 12.21 -1.88 -21.16
N GLU A 310 11.60 -1.72 -22.35
CA GLU A 310 11.77 -0.56 -23.23
C GLU A 310 11.33 0.77 -22.59
N HIS A 311 10.52 0.70 -21.54
CA HIS A 311 9.96 1.85 -20.81
C HIS A 311 10.44 1.92 -19.34
N GLY A 312 11.54 1.21 -19.03
CA GLY A 312 12.16 1.21 -17.70
C GLY A 312 12.07 -0.12 -16.96
N GLY A 313 11.13 -1.02 -17.30
CA GLY A 313 11.04 -2.38 -16.72
C GLY A 313 10.60 -2.47 -15.27
N GLY A 314 10.41 -1.34 -14.57
CA GLY A 314 10.00 -1.34 -13.17
C GLY A 314 8.49 -1.56 -12.98
N SER A 315 8.09 -1.84 -11.76
CA SER A 315 6.68 -2.05 -11.42
C SER A 315 6.23 -1.17 -10.25
N LEU A 316 4.94 -0.85 -10.24
CA LEU A 316 4.26 -0.19 -9.12
C LEU A 316 3.06 -1.03 -8.70
N THR A 317 3.20 -1.72 -7.58
CA THR A 317 2.13 -2.53 -6.97
C THR A 317 1.37 -1.69 -5.97
N ALA A 318 0.05 -1.66 -6.05
CA ALA A 318 -0.79 -0.85 -5.18
C ALA A 318 -1.61 -1.72 -4.21
N LEU A 319 -1.57 -1.38 -2.92
CA LEU A 319 -2.43 -1.91 -1.88
C LEU A 319 -3.33 -0.79 -1.33
N PRO A 320 -4.44 -0.46 -2.00
CA PRO A 320 -5.44 0.43 -1.44
C PRO A 320 -6.17 -0.24 -0.29
N VAL A 321 -6.31 0.49 0.82
CA VAL A 321 -7.07 0.08 2.01
C VAL A 321 -8.40 0.79 2.02
N VAL A 322 -9.48 0.06 2.32
CA VAL A 322 -10.85 0.59 2.42
C VAL A 322 -11.52 0.09 3.68
N GLU A 323 -12.24 0.98 4.33
CA GLU A 323 -13.05 0.68 5.51
C GLU A 323 -14.49 0.35 5.09
N THR A 324 -14.98 -0.82 5.47
CA THR A 324 -16.40 -1.17 5.41
C THR A 324 -17.10 -0.83 6.72
N GLN A 325 -18.42 -0.82 6.72
CA GLN A 325 -19.26 -0.64 7.91
C GLN A 325 -20.27 -1.78 7.98
N ALA A 326 -20.31 -2.46 9.11
CA ALA A 326 -21.19 -3.62 9.33
C ALA A 326 -21.09 -4.66 8.18
N GLN A 327 -19.87 -4.98 7.76
CA GLN A 327 -19.56 -5.93 6.68
C GLN A 327 -20.19 -5.58 5.31
N ASN A 328 -20.67 -4.34 5.12
CA ASN A 328 -21.33 -3.94 3.89
C ASN A 328 -20.31 -3.67 2.75
N ILE A 329 -19.98 -4.72 2.01
CA ILE A 329 -19.13 -4.65 0.82
C ILE A 329 -19.84 -3.94 -0.34
N SER A 330 -21.18 -3.92 -0.34
CA SER A 330 -22.01 -3.30 -1.40
C SER A 330 -22.18 -1.79 -1.24
N ALA A 331 -21.55 -1.16 -0.25
CA ALA A 331 -21.51 0.29 -0.12
C ALA A 331 -20.82 0.95 -1.32
N TYR A 332 -21.08 2.23 -1.56
CA TYR A 332 -20.70 2.91 -2.80
C TYR A 332 -19.17 2.92 -3.05
N ILE A 333 -18.37 3.29 -2.06
CA ILE A 333 -16.91 3.37 -2.22
C ILE A 333 -16.27 1.98 -2.34
N PRO A 334 -16.58 0.98 -1.47
CA PRO A 334 -16.07 -0.38 -1.66
C PRO A 334 -16.38 -0.96 -3.03
N THR A 335 -17.62 -0.87 -3.50
CA THR A 335 -18.05 -1.38 -4.82
C THR A 335 -17.25 -0.75 -5.97
N ASN A 336 -17.04 0.57 -5.92
CA ASN A 336 -16.25 1.28 -6.93
C ASN A 336 -14.79 0.77 -6.94
N LEU A 337 -14.18 0.61 -5.79
CA LEU A 337 -12.78 0.19 -5.70
C LEU A 337 -12.58 -1.29 -6.06
N ILE A 338 -13.50 -2.18 -5.70
CA ILE A 338 -13.50 -3.58 -6.15
C ILE A 338 -13.54 -3.68 -7.69
N SER A 339 -14.27 -2.79 -8.35
CA SER A 339 -14.34 -2.79 -9.83
C SER A 339 -13.08 -2.23 -10.50
N ILE A 340 -12.35 -1.31 -9.84
CA ILE A 340 -11.11 -0.71 -10.36
C ILE A 340 -9.90 -1.62 -10.13
N THR A 341 -9.88 -2.38 -9.03
CA THR A 341 -8.74 -3.21 -8.62
C THR A 341 -8.75 -4.59 -9.29
N ASP A 342 -7.60 -5.27 -9.25
CA ASP A 342 -7.39 -6.60 -9.84
C ASP A 342 -7.72 -7.73 -8.86
N GLY A 343 -8.29 -7.40 -7.71
CA GLY A 343 -8.70 -8.33 -6.67
C GLY A 343 -8.91 -7.65 -5.33
N GLN A 344 -9.30 -8.43 -4.33
CA GLN A 344 -9.51 -7.96 -2.96
C GLN A 344 -9.14 -8.99 -1.92
N ILE A 345 -8.56 -8.54 -0.82
CA ILE A 345 -8.35 -9.25 0.43
C ILE A 345 -9.43 -8.75 1.40
N TYR A 346 -10.37 -9.61 1.76
CA TYR A 346 -11.44 -9.29 2.70
C TYR A 346 -11.10 -9.78 4.11
N LEU A 347 -11.15 -8.85 5.08
CA LEU A 347 -10.93 -9.14 6.50
C LEU A 347 -12.30 -9.22 7.20
N SER A 348 -12.61 -10.42 7.68
CA SER A 348 -13.88 -10.73 8.36
C SER A 348 -13.82 -10.39 9.84
N PRO A 349 -14.77 -9.57 10.35
CA PRO A 349 -14.90 -9.34 11.79
C PRO A 349 -15.16 -10.65 12.56
N ASP A 350 -15.94 -11.58 11.99
CA ASP A 350 -16.27 -12.86 12.62
C ASP A 350 -15.02 -13.73 12.86
N LEU A 351 -14.08 -13.73 11.90
CA LEU A 351 -12.80 -14.43 12.06
C LEU A 351 -11.90 -13.73 13.08
N PHE A 352 -11.94 -12.39 13.09
CA PHE A 352 -11.20 -11.59 14.06
C PHE A 352 -11.67 -11.86 15.50
N GLU A 353 -12.99 -11.86 15.74
CA GLU A 353 -13.58 -12.14 17.06
C GLU A 353 -13.28 -13.57 17.56
N LYS A 354 -13.19 -14.54 16.64
CA LYS A 354 -12.79 -15.91 16.92
C LYS A 354 -11.28 -16.08 17.17
N GLY A 355 -10.49 -15.01 17.04
CA GLY A 355 -9.03 -15.05 17.21
C GLY A 355 -8.28 -15.72 16.06
N HIS A 356 -8.90 -15.83 14.88
CA HIS A 356 -8.22 -16.27 13.66
C HIS A 356 -7.51 -15.06 13.03
N LEU A 357 -6.22 -14.95 13.26
CA LEU A 357 -5.39 -13.85 12.77
C LEU A 357 -4.29 -14.36 11.81
N PRO A 358 -4.08 -13.68 10.66
CA PRO A 358 -4.89 -12.58 10.14
C PRO A 358 -6.32 -13.01 9.79
N ALA A 359 -7.28 -12.11 9.99
CA ALA A 359 -8.71 -12.40 9.84
C ALA A 359 -9.17 -12.43 8.37
N ILE A 360 -8.35 -13.03 7.50
CA ILE A 360 -8.58 -13.08 6.05
C ILE A 360 -9.62 -14.15 5.75
N ASP A 361 -10.72 -13.74 5.14
CA ASP A 361 -11.73 -14.64 4.56
C ASP A 361 -11.27 -15.03 3.15
N ILE A 362 -10.81 -16.28 3.01
CA ILE A 362 -10.29 -16.82 1.74
C ILE A 362 -11.42 -17.01 0.72
N GLY A 363 -12.63 -17.32 1.18
CA GLY A 363 -13.81 -17.52 0.32
C GLY A 363 -14.26 -16.21 -0.35
N ALA A 364 -14.30 -15.11 0.42
CA ALA A 364 -14.70 -13.79 -0.06
C ALA A 364 -13.56 -13.01 -0.75
N SER A 365 -12.32 -13.48 -0.62
CA SER A 365 -11.14 -12.84 -1.20
C SER A 365 -10.81 -13.38 -2.59
N VAL A 366 -10.36 -12.52 -3.48
CA VAL A 366 -10.11 -12.87 -4.89
C VAL A 366 -8.84 -12.17 -5.40
N SER A 367 -7.95 -12.90 -6.08
CA SER A 367 -6.92 -12.34 -6.94
C SER A 367 -7.22 -12.71 -8.40
N ARG A 368 -7.42 -11.71 -9.28
CA ARG A 368 -7.68 -11.94 -10.71
C ARG A 368 -6.41 -12.31 -11.48
N VAL A 369 -5.24 -12.01 -10.95
CA VAL A 369 -3.95 -12.47 -11.50
C VAL A 369 -3.70 -13.93 -11.11
N GLY A 370 -3.96 -14.26 -9.86
CA GLY A 370 -3.94 -15.62 -9.33
C GLY A 370 -2.58 -16.31 -9.53
N GLY A 371 -2.61 -17.60 -9.82
CA GLY A 371 -1.40 -18.42 -9.93
C GLY A 371 -0.40 -18.00 -11.01
N LYS A 372 -0.72 -17.04 -11.90
CA LYS A 372 0.25 -16.49 -12.86
C LYS A 372 1.38 -15.74 -12.16
N ALA A 373 1.07 -15.13 -11.02
CA ALA A 373 2.02 -14.40 -10.18
C ALA A 373 2.57 -15.24 -9.01
N GLN A 374 2.47 -16.56 -9.06
CA GLN A 374 3.09 -17.46 -8.07
C GLN A 374 4.28 -18.19 -8.63
N LEU A 375 5.28 -18.44 -7.80
CA LEU A 375 6.36 -19.34 -8.11
C LEU A 375 5.81 -20.75 -8.41
N PRO A 376 6.40 -21.49 -9.37
CA PRO A 376 5.91 -22.81 -9.77
C PRO A 376 5.81 -23.80 -8.62
N ALA A 377 6.77 -23.81 -7.70
CA ALA A 377 6.75 -24.63 -6.49
C ALA A 377 5.60 -24.27 -5.56
N PHE A 378 5.34 -22.97 -5.36
CA PHE A 378 4.25 -22.49 -4.52
C PHE A 378 2.87 -22.86 -5.10
N ARG A 379 2.72 -22.67 -6.42
CA ARG A 379 1.48 -23.01 -7.14
C ARG A 379 1.09 -24.49 -7.01
N SER A 380 2.07 -25.39 -6.97
CA SER A 380 1.80 -26.85 -6.84
C SER A 380 1.16 -27.20 -5.49
N VAL A 381 1.44 -26.44 -4.44
CA VAL A 381 0.89 -26.64 -3.08
C VAL A 381 -0.39 -25.81 -2.88
N ALA A 382 -0.40 -24.58 -3.34
CA ALA A 382 -1.51 -23.64 -3.13
C ALA A 382 -2.80 -24.05 -3.88
N GLY A 383 -2.68 -24.74 -5.01
CA GLY A 383 -3.84 -25.17 -5.82
C GLY A 383 -4.80 -26.07 -5.06
N SER A 384 -4.28 -27.02 -4.29
CA SER A 384 -5.08 -27.95 -3.47
C SER A 384 -5.63 -27.26 -2.20
N LEU A 385 -4.89 -26.31 -1.64
CA LEU A 385 -5.24 -25.62 -0.41
C LEU A 385 -6.58 -24.88 -0.51
N ARG A 386 -6.77 -24.08 -1.56
CA ARG A 386 -7.99 -23.27 -1.72
C ARG A 386 -9.24 -24.15 -1.86
N LEU A 387 -9.15 -25.20 -2.65
CA LEU A 387 -10.26 -26.14 -2.81
C LEU A 387 -10.60 -26.86 -1.49
N MET A 388 -9.58 -27.33 -0.79
CA MET A 388 -9.71 -28.01 0.51
C MET A 388 -10.32 -27.06 1.56
N TYR A 389 -9.88 -25.81 1.59
CA TYR A 389 -10.39 -24.82 2.54
C TYR A 389 -11.86 -24.47 2.27
N SER A 390 -12.26 -24.31 1.01
CA SER A 390 -13.66 -24.06 0.64
C SER A 390 -14.56 -25.23 1.03
N GLN A 391 -14.14 -26.47 0.75
CA GLN A 391 -14.87 -27.68 1.16
C GLN A 391 -14.99 -27.77 2.69
N PHE A 392 -13.94 -27.41 3.39
CA PHE A 392 -13.95 -27.39 4.86
C PHE A 392 -14.96 -26.37 5.42
N GLU A 393 -15.05 -25.15 4.88
CA GLU A 393 -16.00 -24.13 5.34
C GLU A 393 -17.45 -24.58 5.13
N GLU A 394 -17.74 -25.21 3.99
CA GLU A 394 -19.06 -25.79 3.73
C GLU A 394 -19.38 -26.88 4.76
N LEU A 395 -18.48 -27.84 4.97
CA LEU A 395 -18.67 -28.94 5.92
C LEU A 395 -18.76 -28.45 7.37
N GLU A 396 -17.96 -27.44 7.77
CA GLU A 396 -18.04 -26.86 9.11
C GLU A 396 -19.42 -26.27 9.39
N SER A 397 -20.04 -25.63 8.39
CA SER A 397 -21.39 -25.08 8.52
C SER A 397 -22.44 -26.17 8.73
N PHE A 398 -22.32 -27.29 8.02
CA PHE A 398 -23.21 -28.45 8.19
C PHE A 398 -23.03 -29.18 9.52
N ALA A 399 -21.76 -29.34 9.95
CA ALA A 399 -21.44 -30.03 11.21
C ALA A 399 -22.06 -29.34 12.44
N ARG A 400 -22.29 -28.03 12.41
CA ARG A 400 -22.96 -27.29 13.49
C ARG A 400 -24.42 -27.69 13.70
N PHE A 401 -25.06 -28.31 12.72
CA PHE A 401 -26.47 -28.73 12.81
C PHE A 401 -26.65 -30.14 13.33
N GLY A 402 -25.59 -30.81 13.86
CA GLY A 402 -25.70 -32.06 14.61
C GLY A 402 -25.89 -33.32 13.75
N THR A 403 -25.50 -33.31 12.50
CA THR A 403 -25.54 -34.49 11.60
C THR A 403 -24.45 -35.48 12.00
N GLN A 404 -24.76 -36.79 12.06
CA GLN A 404 -23.73 -37.83 12.14
C GLN A 404 -22.91 -37.80 10.86
N LEU A 405 -21.62 -37.51 11.01
CA LEU A 405 -20.67 -37.44 9.91
C LEU A 405 -20.01 -38.79 9.72
N ASP A 406 -19.83 -39.21 8.47
CA ASP A 406 -19.01 -40.36 8.13
C ASP A 406 -17.54 -40.11 8.37
N ASP A 407 -16.73 -41.17 8.47
CA ASP A 407 -15.30 -41.09 8.80
C ASP A 407 -14.50 -40.24 7.80
N GLU A 408 -14.89 -40.30 6.50
CA GLU A 408 -14.25 -39.50 5.44
C GLU A 408 -14.49 -37.98 5.64
N THR A 409 -15.73 -37.63 5.94
CA THR A 409 -16.09 -36.21 6.24
C THR A 409 -15.44 -35.73 7.50
N GLN A 410 -15.33 -36.55 8.54
CA GLN A 410 -14.63 -36.25 9.77
C GLN A 410 -13.13 -35.99 9.52
N ALA A 411 -12.48 -36.82 8.68
CA ALA A 411 -11.09 -36.62 8.28
C ALA A 411 -10.88 -35.31 7.53
N LYS A 412 -11.79 -34.93 6.61
CA LYS A 412 -11.76 -33.66 5.90
C LYS A 412 -11.91 -32.47 6.84
N LEU A 413 -12.80 -32.56 7.85
CA LEU A 413 -12.96 -31.53 8.89
C LEU A 413 -11.71 -31.39 9.76
N THR A 414 -11.13 -32.50 10.17
CA THR A 414 -9.89 -32.52 10.95
C THR A 414 -8.78 -31.83 10.18
N ARG A 415 -8.55 -32.23 8.93
CA ARG A 415 -7.53 -31.61 8.06
C ARG A 415 -7.79 -30.13 7.81
N GLY A 416 -9.02 -29.73 7.50
CA GLY A 416 -9.38 -28.34 7.33
C GLY A 416 -9.13 -27.48 8.57
N THR A 417 -9.41 -28.03 9.75
CA THR A 417 -9.08 -27.36 11.04
C THR A 417 -7.58 -27.16 11.19
N ARG A 418 -6.74 -28.14 10.79
CA ARG A 418 -5.27 -28.01 10.83
C ARG A 418 -4.75 -27.02 9.81
N VAL A 419 -5.30 -27.02 8.59
CA VAL A 419 -4.99 -26.01 7.55
C VAL A 419 -5.31 -24.62 8.09
N ARG A 420 -6.49 -24.40 8.70
CA ARG A 420 -6.84 -23.12 9.32
C ARG A 420 -5.87 -22.74 10.44
N ALA A 421 -5.43 -23.69 11.24
CA ALA A 421 -4.44 -23.44 12.30
C ALA A 421 -3.07 -23.02 11.73
N VAL A 422 -2.62 -23.64 10.63
CA VAL A 422 -1.37 -23.28 9.94
C VAL A 422 -1.47 -21.90 9.29
N LEU A 423 -2.63 -21.50 8.77
CA LEU A 423 -2.84 -20.18 8.18
C LEU A 423 -2.81 -19.04 9.20
N ARG A 424 -2.94 -19.36 10.50
CA ARG A 424 -2.75 -18.35 11.55
C ARG A 424 -1.29 -17.90 11.58
N GLN A 425 -1.11 -16.59 11.74
CA GLN A 425 0.22 -15.97 11.76
C GLN A 425 0.18 -14.70 12.61
N ASN A 426 1.13 -14.55 13.51
CA ASN A 426 1.26 -13.35 14.31
C ASN A 426 1.78 -12.18 13.45
N GLU A 427 1.39 -10.96 13.78
CA GLU A 427 1.92 -9.74 13.17
C GLU A 427 3.45 -9.73 13.21
N HIS A 428 4.07 -9.22 12.16
CA HIS A 428 5.53 -9.07 12.00
C HIS A 428 6.34 -10.40 12.03
N ARG A 429 5.67 -11.53 11.88
CA ARG A 429 6.30 -12.85 11.76
C ARG A 429 6.23 -13.34 10.32
N HIS A 430 7.15 -12.86 9.49
CA HIS A 430 7.23 -13.27 8.09
C HIS A 430 7.93 -14.61 7.97
N LEU A 431 7.42 -15.45 7.07
CA LEU A 431 8.05 -16.70 6.65
C LEU A 431 8.59 -16.53 5.24
N SER A 432 9.79 -17.07 5.00
CA SER A 432 10.32 -17.16 3.64
C SER A 432 9.45 -18.07 2.77
N THR A 433 9.49 -17.87 1.46
CA THR A 433 8.69 -18.67 0.52
C THR A 433 8.89 -20.18 0.67
N PRO A 434 10.13 -20.72 0.81
CA PRO A 434 10.33 -22.14 1.07
C PRO A 434 9.72 -22.64 2.39
N GLU A 435 9.77 -21.83 3.46
CA GLU A 435 9.16 -22.17 4.75
C GLU A 435 7.63 -22.21 4.63
N GLN A 436 7.02 -21.25 3.92
CA GLN A 436 5.59 -21.25 3.65
C GLN A 436 5.16 -22.49 2.86
N ILE A 437 5.90 -22.85 1.80
CA ILE A 437 5.63 -24.03 0.99
C ILE A 437 5.67 -25.31 1.85
N ALA A 438 6.69 -25.47 2.68
CA ALA A 438 6.82 -26.64 3.54
C ALA A 438 5.70 -26.73 4.59
N ALA A 439 5.36 -25.61 5.25
CA ALA A 439 4.28 -25.58 6.23
C ALA A 439 2.91 -25.92 5.60
N LEU A 440 2.63 -25.36 4.43
CA LEU A 440 1.39 -25.62 3.69
C LEU A 440 1.34 -27.04 3.13
N LEU A 441 2.47 -27.56 2.61
CA LEU A 441 2.58 -28.95 2.14
C LEU A 441 2.33 -29.91 3.31
N ALA A 442 2.94 -29.71 4.46
CA ALA A 442 2.71 -30.52 5.64
C ALA A 442 1.24 -30.55 6.06
N ALA A 443 0.55 -29.40 5.99
CA ALA A 443 -0.86 -29.30 6.32
C ALA A 443 -1.76 -30.02 5.29
N THR A 444 -1.50 -29.83 3.99
CA THR A 444 -2.30 -30.45 2.92
C THR A 444 -2.11 -31.96 2.82
N GLU A 445 -0.91 -32.47 3.11
CA GLU A 445 -0.57 -33.90 3.16
C GLU A 445 -0.93 -34.58 4.48
N GLY A 446 -1.56 -33.87 5.44
CA GLY A 446 -2.08 -34.41 6.67
C GLY A 446 -1.06 -34.70 7.76
N LEU A 447 0.17 -34.18 7.65
CA LEU A 447 1.20 -34.38 8.68
C LEU A 447 0.83 -33.76 10.04
N PHE A 448 -0.13 -32.87 10.06
CA PHE A 448 -0.65 -32.24 11.29
C PHE A 448 -1.96 -32.84 11.79
N ASP A 449 -2.55 -33.82 11.10
CA ASP A 449 -3.90 -34.34 11.43
C ASP A 449 -3.95 -34.95 12.85
N ALA A 450 -2.90 -35.68 13.25
CA ALA A 450 -2.77 -36.25 14.60
C ALA A 450 -2.32 -35.25 15.70
N ILE A 451 -1.98 -34.03 15.32
CA ILE A 451 -1.48 -33.01 16.25
C ILE A 451 -2.66 -32.17 16.76
N ASP A 452 -2.70 -31.90 18.07
CA ASP A 452 -3.69 -31.00 18.66
C ASP A 452 -3.63 -29.61 18.01
N PRO A 453 -4.78 -28.95 17.69
CA PRO A 453 -4.80 -27.62 17.10
C PRO A 453 -3.93 -26.58 17.80
N ASP A 454 -3.85 -26.63 19.12
CA ASP A 454 -3.06 -25.69 19.91
C ASP A 454 -1.55 -25.92 19.78
N ASN A 455 -1.13 -27.10 19.35
CA ASN A 455 0.27 -27.49 19.15
C ASN A 455 0.73 -27.37 17.70
N VAL A 456 -0.16 -27.07 16.74
CA VAL A 456 0.17 -26.95 15.30
C VAL A 456 1.25 -25.88 15.08
N ALA A 457 1.19 -24.74 15.76
CA ALA A 457 2.19 -23.67 15.63
C ALA A 457 3.60 -24.13 16.04
N ALA A 458 3.71 -24.97 17.07
CA ALA A 458 4.98 -25.54 17.50
C ALA A 458 5.51 -26.58 16.50
N ALA A 459 4.63 -27.38 15.89
CA ALA A 459 4.97 -28.32 14.84
C ALA A 459 5.41 -27.61 13.55
N GLU A 460 4.70 -26.57 13.15
CA GLU A 460 5.08 -25.70 12.03
C GLU A 460 6.48 -25.09 12.23
N ALA A 461 6.76 -24.58 13.43
CA ALA A 461 8.08 -24.02 13.74
C ALA A 461 9.22 -25.05 13.57
N LYS A 462 8.97 -26.33 13.85
CA LYS A 462 9.94 -27.41 13.59
C LYS A 462 10.15 -27.64 12.09
N VAL A 463 9.07 -27.65 11.31
CA VAL A 463 9.11 -27.79 9.86
C VAL A 463 9.86 -26.61 9.20
N CYS A 464 9.56 -25.38 9.61
CA CYS A 464 10.26 -24.20 9.10
C CYS A 464 11.76 -24.24 9.46
N ARG A 465 12.13 -24.68 10.67
CA ARG A 465 13.53 -24.85 11.07
C ARG A 465 14.24 -25.88 10.22
N LEU A 466 13.63 -27.03 9.94
CA LEU A 466 14.17 -28.06 9.06
C LEU A 466 14.53 -27.49 7.69
N VAL A 467 13.63 -26.72 7.08
CA VAL A 467 13.87 -26.12 5.77
C VAL A 467 15.04 -25.13 5.80
N ARG A 468 15.06 -24.29 6.84
CA ARG A 468 16.10 -23.26 7.00
C ARG A 468 17.50 -23.82 7.24
N GLU A 469 17.60 -24.85 8.10
CA GLU A 469 18.88 -25.35 8.57
C GLU A 469 19.43 -26.52 7.73
N GLU A 470 18.54 -27.37 7.18
CA GLU A 470 18.97 -28.64 6.58
C GLU A 470 18.63 -28.74 5.08
N MET A 471 17.83 -27.82 4.49
CA MET A 471 17.38 -27.89 3.10
C MET A 471 17.66 -26.61 2.33
N SER A 472 18.79 -25.96 2.61
CA SER A 472 19.20 -24.69 1.99
C SER A 472 19.27 -24.77 0.44
N ASP A 473 19.72 -25.89 -0.12
CA ASP A 473 19.80 -26.08 -1.57
C ASP A 473 18.41 -26.11 -2.22
N LEU A 474 17.45 -26.81 -1.60
CA LEU A 474 16.07 -26.84 -2.05
C LEU A 474 15.44 -25.44 -1.92
N ALA A 475 15.68 -24.77 -0.80
CA ALA A 475 15.19 -23.43 -0.55
C ALA A 475 15.71 -22.44 -1.61
N GLY A 476 16.99 -22.50 -1.98
CA GLY A 476 17.58 -21.68 -3.05
C GLY A 476 16.91 -21.93 -4.39
N ARG A 477 16.82 -23.17 -4.84
CA ARG A 477 16.18 -23.54 -6.12
C ARG A 477 14.71 -23.09 -6.21
N VAL A 478 13.96 -23.25 -5.12
CA VAL A 478 12.55 -22.78 -5.04
C VAL A 478 12.46 -21.25 -5.15
N THR A 479 13.36 -20.54 -4.48
CA THR A 479 13.41 -19.07 -4.53
C THR A 479 13.79 -18.58 -5.93
N ASP A 480 14.66 -19.30 -6.64
CA ASP A 480 15.05 -19.01 -8.03
C ASP A 480 13.97 -19.39 -9.06
N GLY A 481 12.82 -19.89 -8.61
CA GLY A 481 11.66 -20.16 -9.45
C GLY A 481 11.60 -21.57 -10.03
N GLU A 482 12.41 -22.52 -9.55
CA GLU A 482 12.27 -23.91 -9.93
C GLU A 482 10.99 -24.55 -9.42
N LYS A 483 10.51 -25.56 -10.14
CA LYS A 483 9.40 -26.40 -9.67
C LYS A 483 9.87 -27.34 -8.57
N LEU A 484 9.00 -27.61 -7.62
CA LEU A 484 9.21 -28.71 -6.68
C LEU A 484 9.08 -30.03 -7.45
N ARG A 485 10.17 -30.79 -7.57
CA ARG A 485 10.19 -32.11 -8.24
C ARG A 485 9.58 -33.15 -7.32
N ASP A 486 9.07 -34.25 -7.85
CA ASP A 486 8.46 -35.32 -7.05
C ASP A 486 9.45 -35.89 -6.03
N ASP A 487 10.72 -36.09 -6.42
CA ASP A 487 11.79 -36.55 -5.51
C ASP A 487 12.06 -35.54 -4.36
N ASP A 488 12.03 -34.24 -4.67
CA ASP A 488 12.20 -33.18 -3.68
C ASP A 488 11.01 -33.17 -2.71
N ARG A 489 9.79 -33.34 -3.23
CA ARG A 489 8.57 -33.42 -2.44
C ARG A 489 8.59 -34.63 -1.49
N ASP A 490 8.93 -35.81 -2.00
CA ASP A 490 9.00 -37.04 -1.19
C ASP A 490 10.11 -36.96 -0.13
N THR A 491 11.24 -36.35 -0.47
CA THR A 491 12.32 -36.13 0.48
C THR A 491 11.91 -35.15 1.58
N LEU A 492 11.25 -34.05 1.21
CA LEU A 492 10.74 -33.06 2.16
C LEU A 492 9.70 -33.69 3.10
N LEU A 493 8.73 -34.44 2.56
CA LEU A 493 7.70 -35.11 3.34
C LEU A 493 8.31 -36.14 4.33
N ARG A 494 9.25 -36.96 3.87
CA ARG A 494 9.97 -37.92 4.72
C ARG A 494 10.69 -37.25 5.90
N ARG A 495 11.44 -36.18 5.60
CA ARG A 495 12.16 -35.44 6.65
C ARG A 495 11.21 -34.75 7.63
N MET A 496 10.11 -34.18 7.12
CA MET A 496 9.09 -33.59 7.99
C MET A 496 8.44 -34.61 8.92
N ARG A 497 8.12 -35.85 8.45
CA ARG A 497 7.62 -36.92 9.31
C ARG A 497 8.61 -37.27 10.42
N CYS A 498 9.90 -37.37 10.08
CA CYS A 498 10.96 -37.65 11.06
C CYS A 498 10.99 -36.58 12.17
N VAL A 499 11.03 -35.29 11.79
CA VAL A 499 11.10 -34.17 12.75
C VAL A 499 9.82 -34.06 13.61
N LEU A 500 8.68 -34.49 13.06
CA LEU A 500 7.41 -34.53 13.77
C LEU A 500 7.23 -35.80 14.63
N GLY A 501 8.17 -36.77 14.55
CA GLY A 501 8.16 -37.99 15.34
C GLY A 501 7.17 -39.05 14.86
N GLN A 502 6.75 -38.98 13.58
CA GLN A 502 5.74 -39.87 12.99
C GLN A 502 6.35 -41.15 12.36
N ASP A 503 7.65 -41.21 12.18
CA ASP A 503 8.36 -42.39 11.60
C ASP A 503 8.28 -43.64 12.50
N ARG A 504 7.79 -43.53 13.73
CA ARG A 504 7.70 -44.66 14.68
C ARG A 504 6.37 -45.43 14.62
N GLN A 505 5.32 -44.88 13.97
CA GLN A 505 4.01 -45.52 13.94
C GLN A 505 3.85 -46.54 12.79
N GLU A 506 4.55 -46.40 11.67
CA GLU A 506 4.47 -47.37 10.56
C GLU A 506 5.26 -48.67 10.85
N ALA A 507 6.17 -48.65 11.82
CA ALA A 507 6.91 -49.86 12.23
C ALA A 507 6.20 -50.65 13.33
N GLY A 508 5.12 -50.11 13.93
CA GLY A 508 4.38 -50.75 15.03
C GLY A 508 3.14 -51.55 14.62
N ASP A 509 2.52 -51.24 13.47
CA ASP A 509 1.30 -51.90 12.98
C ASP A 509 1.55 -53.13 12.09
N GLY A 510 2.81 -53.47 11.86
CA GLY A 510 3.23 -54.65 11.05
C GLY A 510 3.42 -55.94 11.87
N ASN A 511 3.14 -55.95 13.19
CA ASN A 511 3.35 -57.13 14.02
C ASN A 511 2.24 -57.26 15.12
N ALA A 512 1.02 -57.54 14.72
CA ALA A 512 -0.02 -58.09 15.58
C ALA A 512 -0.92 -59.05 14.75
#